data_c53a276216731cd04309a04531817426
#
_entry.id   c53a276216731cd04309a04531817426
#
_cell.length_a   1.000
_cell.length_b   1.000
_cell.length_c   1.000
_cell.angle_alpha   90.00
_cell.angle_beta   90.00
_cell.angle_gamma   90.00
#
_symmetry.space_group_name_H-M   'P 1'
#
loop_
_entity.id
_entity.type
_entity.pdbx_description
1 polymer ?
#
loop_
_entity_poly.entity_id
_entity_poly.type
_entity_poly.pdbx_seq_one_letter_code
_entity_poly.pdbx_strand_id
1 'polypeptide(L)'
;MTMPPFTRREFLKTTTAAGAVAALAPFAPRSLANAGADDAAALPAGAPSWIGKTSRWAQLTLVEDDPGKYDLAFWLDYFQRTRSDAACLRGGGCVAYYPTQIPFHHRSAWLGDRDVLGDLVSGCRKLDMSVLVRTDPHATYDDVQAAHPDWIAVDAQGNPRRHWASPEMWVTCALGPYNFEFMTAVNEEIMSRYRVDGIFINRWDGSGPCFCVHCQENFKAATGFDLPRPADSSPQDPARRAYILWRQQRLFDLWGLWDAAVRKINPDSRVVPNTGGCALSSLDMKIIGERTAMLAADRQARHGLTPPWACGKNAK
;
A
#
# COMPACT_ATOMS: atom_id res chain seq x y z
N MET A 1 3.48 34.74 -30.82
CA MET A 1 3.61 35.75 -29.74
C MET A 1 3.64 34.98 -28.41
N THR A 2 4.84 34.80 -27.89
CA THR A 2 5.05 34.15 -26.60
C THR A 2 5.01 35.19 -25.50
N MET A 3 4.10 35.01 -24.54
CA MET A 3 4.07 35.89 -23.35
C MET A 3 5.32 35.66 -22.50
N PRO A 4 5.93 36.74 -21.94
CA PRO A 4 7.06 36.60 -21.01
C PRO A 4 6.61 36.05 -19.67
N PRO A 5 7.50 35.36 -18.90
CA PRO A 5 7.14 34.76 -17.63
C PRO A 5 6.88 35.83 -16.55
N PHE A 6 5.77 35.67 -15.86
CA PHE A 6 5.38 36.49 -14.71
C PHE A 6 6.37 36.34 -13.56
N THR A 7 6.89 37.45 -13.05
CA THR A 7 7.82 37.45 -11.90
C THR A 7 7.07 37.54 -10.56
N ARG A 8 7.70 37.02 -9.50
CA ARG A 8 7.17 37.03 -8.12
C ARG A 8 6.77 38.43 -7.62
N ARG A 9 7.36 39.49 -8.21
CA ARG A 9 7.14 40.88 -7.86
C ARG A 9 5.86 41.45 -8.49
N GLU A 10 5.45 40.90 -9.63
CA GLU A 10 4.22 41.29 -10.33
C GLU A 10 2.98 40.63 -9.72
N PHE A 11 3.13 39.43 -9.19
CA PHE A 11 2.07 38.73 -8.45
C PHE A 11 1.64 39.50 -7.18
N LEU A 12 2.58 40.13 -6.49
CA LEU A 12 2.31 40.90 -5.27
C LEU A 12 1.70 42.30 -5.53
N LYS A 13 1.78 42.80 -6.75
CA LYS A 13 1.20 44.11 -7.11
C LYS A 13 -0.26 44.03 -7.58
N THR A 14 -0.72 42.88 -8.01
CA THR A 14 -2.09 42.68 -8.52
C THR A 14 -3.12 42.33 -7.43
N THR A 15 -2.69 42.11 -6.18
CA THR A 15 -3.60 41.73 -5.08
C THR A 15 -4.05 42.94 -4.21
N THR A 16 -3.66 44.19 -4.55
CA THR A 16 -4.00 45.37 -3.74
C THR A 16 -5.09 46.28 -4.32
N ALA A 17 -5.83 45.87 -5.33
CA ALA A 17 -6.88 46.70 -5.92
C ALA A 17 -8.17 45.93 -6.15
N ALA A 18 -8.86 45.49 -5.08
CA ALA A 18 -10.32 45.31 -5.05
C ALA A 18 -10.79 45.31 -3.61
N GLY A 19 -11.02 46.51 -3.08
CA GLY A 19 -11.65 46.72 -1.77
C GLY A 19 -13.13 46.44 -1.87
N ALA A 20 -13.60 45.39 -1.17
CA ALA A 20 -14.98 45.24 -0.75
C ALA A 20 -14.95 45.14 0.79
N VAL A 21 -15.50 46.17 1.42
CA VAL A 21 -15.72 46.26 2.86
C VAL A 21 -16.82 45.26 3.21
N ALA A 22 -16.46 44.10 3.72
CA ALA A 22 -17.36 43.22 4.45
C ALA A 22 -17.11 43.44 5.97
N ALA A 23 -18.14 43.77 6.70
CA ALA A 23 -18.11 44.02 8.14
C ALA A 23 -17.50 42.79 8.86
N LEU A 24 -16.34 43.01 9.45
CA LEU A 24 -15.68 42.06 10.36
C LEU A 24 -16.38 42.14 11.72
N ALA A 25 -17.24 41.17 12.03
CA ALA A 25 -17.51 40.86 13.43
C ALA A 25 -16.19 40.40 14.10
N PRO A 26 -15.89 40.79 15.33
CA PRO A 26 -14.66 40.45 15.99
C PRO A 26 -14.65 38.95 16.27
N PHE A 27 -13.81 38.21 15.54
CA PHE A 27 -13.41 36.86 15.94
C PHE A 27 -12.56 37.00 17.19
N ALA A 28 -13.13 36.79 18.36
CA ALA A 28 -12.36 36.60 19.57
C ALA A 28 -11.44 35.38 19.34
N PRO A 29 -10.11 35.54 19.63
CA PRO A 29 -9.23 34.37 19.58
C PRO A 29 -9.71 33.41 20.65
N ARG A 30 -10.25 32.23 20.21
CA ARG A 30 -10.43 31.10 21.11
C ARG A 30 -9.05 30.74 21.61
N SER A 31 -8.83 30.99 22.89
CA SER A 31 -7.66 30.53 23.63
C SER A 31 -7.49 29.04 23.39
N LEU A 32 -6.40 28.62 22.74
CA LEU A 32 -5.92 27.25 22.66
C LEU A 32 -5.23 26.83 23.99
N ALA A 33 -5.59 27.49 25.10
CA ALA A 33 -5.12 27.10 26.41
C ALA A 33 -6.07 26.03 26.97
N ASN A 34 -5.53 24.85 27.22
CA ASN A 34 -6.12 23.69 27.89
C ASN A 34 -7.12 22.85 27.07
N ALA A 35 -6.66 22.23 25.99
CA ALA A 35 -7.05 20.85 25.78
C ALA A 35 -6.24 20.04 26.79
N GLY A 36 -6.87 19.65 27.90
CA GLY A 36 -6.27 18.80 28.91
C GLY A 36 -5.79 17.49 28.28
N ALA A 37 -4.72 16.95 28.83
CA ALA A 37 -4.11 15.69 28.40
C ALA A 37 -5.02 14.46 28.55
N ASP A 38 -6.29 14.63 28.88
CA ASP A 38 -7.23 13.54 29.22
C ASP A 38 -8.31 13.25 28.15
N ASP A 39 -8.33 13.99 27.03
CA ASP A 39 -9.23 13.69 25.89
C ASP A 39 -8.50 12.96 24.76
N ALA A 40 -7.67 11.97 25.07
CA ALA A 40 -7.30 10.97 24.09
C ALA A 40 -8.58 10.17 23.78
N ALA A 41 -9.25 10.49 22.67
CA ALA A 41 -10.44 9.79 22.23
C ALA A 41 -10.16 8.28 22.30
N ALA A 42 -10.97 7.56 23.09
CA ALA A 42 -10.81 6.13 23.26
C ALA A 42 -10.81 5.46 21.88
N LEU A 43 -9.80 4.61 21.62
CA LEU A 43 -9.72 3.88 20.35
C LEU A 43 -10.99 3.04 20.16
N PRO A 44 -11.48 2.90 18.92
CA PRO A 44 -12.61 2.02 18.62
C PRO A 44 -12.37 0.62 19.17
N ALA A 45 -13.42 -0.03 19.65
CA ALA A 45 -13.35 -1.41 20.12
C ALA A 45 -12.75 -2.31 19.02
N GLY A 46 -11.72 -3.09 19.37
CA GLY A 46 -11.00 -3.96 18.43
C GLY A 46 -9.90 -3.28 17.59
N ALA A 47 -9.65 -1.99 17.83
CA ALA A 47 -8.46 -1.35 17.25
C ALA A 47 -7.18 -1.98 17.83
N PRO A 48 -6.13 -2.16 17.00
CA PRO A 48 -4.86 -2.68 17.49
C PRO A 48 -4.17 -1.67 18.42
N SER A 49 -3.46 -2.17 19.45
CA SER A 49 -2.89 -1.34 20.50
C SER A 49 -1.86 -0.31 20.00
N TRP A 50 -1.18 -0.62 18.89
CA TRP A 50 -0.15 0.22 18.30
C TRP A 50 -0.71 1.49 17.61
N ILE A 51 -2.00 1.51 17.20
CA ILE A 51 -2.59 2.66 16.50
C ILE A 51 -2.58 3.91 17.38
N GLY A 52 -2.88 3.78 18.66
CA GLY A 52 -2.89 4.93 19.59
C GLY A 52 -1.52 5.52 19.87
N LYS A 53 -0.46 4.73 19.67
CA LYS A 53 0.92 5.10 19.95
C LYS A 53 1.65 5.71 18.76
N THR A 54 1.10 5.57 17.55
CA THR A 54 1.81 5.90 16.31
C THR A 54 1.25 7.14 15.64
N SER A 55 2.10 8.13 15.40
CA SER A 55 1.76 9.36 14.69
C SER A 55 2.79 9.75 13.62
N ARG A 56 4.07 9.40 13.82
CA ARG A 56 5.18 9.72 12.90
C ARG A 56 5.77 8.45 12.31
N TRP A 57 5.39 8.17 11.08
CA TRP A 57 5.81 6.99 10.34
C TRP A 57 7.05 7.27 9.48
N ALA A 58 8.07 6.44 9.62
CA ALA A 58 9.15 6.35 8.66
C ALA A 58 8.91 5.17 7.72
N GLN A 59 9.05 5.37 6.42
CA GLN A 59 9.02 4.28 5.46
C GLN A 59 10.40 4.10 4.84
N LEU A 60 10.97 2.90 5.02
CA LEU A 60 12.20 2.49 4.38
C LEU A 60 11.90 1.49 3.26
N THR A 61 11.94 1.99 2.03
CA THR A 61 11.73 1.17 0.83
C THR A 61 13.10 0.85 0.23
N LEU A 62 13.56 -0.36 0.45
CA LEU A 62 14.79 -0.88 -0.13
C LEU A 62 14.59 -1.21 -1.62
N VAL A 63 15.60 -0.97 -2.45
CA VAL A 63 15.77 -1.56 -3.77
C VAL A 63 16.73 -2.75 -3.69
N GLU A 64 16.83 -3.53 -4.75
CA GLU A 64 17.41 -4.86 -4.69
C GLU A 64 18.87 -4.89 -4.21
N ASP A 65 19.68 -3.88 -4.55
CA ASP A 65 21.10 -3.78 -4.19
C ASP A 65 21.37 -3.04 -2.86
N ASP A 66 20.36 -2.46 -2.24
CA ASP A 66 20.52 -1.73 -0.97
C ASP A 66 21.09 -2.60 0.17
N PRO A 67 20.77 -3.89 0.30
CA PRO A 67 21.41 -4.73 1.31
C PRO A 67 22.95 -4.72 1.24
N GLY A 68 23.53 -4.53 0.05
CA GLY A 68 24.98 -4.41 -0.12
C GLY A 68 25.59 -3.14 0.47
N LYS A 69 24.79 -2.10 0.63
CA LYS A 69 25.17 -0.74 1.07
C LYS A 69 24.54 -0.35 2.41
N TYR A 70 23.82 -1.27 3.03
CA TYR A 70 22.99 -1.03 4.18
C TYR A 70 23.82 -0.79 5.45
N ASP A 71 23.47 0.27 6.17
CA ASP A 71 24.01 0.63 7.48
C ASP A 71 22.88 0.73 8.51
N LEU A 72 22.78 -0.26 9.38
CA LEU A 72 21.78 -0.33 10.44
C LEU A 72 21.89 0.86 11.41
N ALA A 73 23.10 1.22 11.80
CA ALA A 73 23.32 2.28 12.80
C ALA A 73 22.86 3.63 12.27
N PHE A 74 23.14 3.92 10.99
CA PHE A 74 22.64 5.12 10.32
C PHE A 74 21.11 5.20 10.33
N TRP A 75 20.41 4.11 9.99
CA TRP A 75 18.96 4.13 9.93
C TRP A 75 18.30 4.26 11.30
N LEU A 76 18.83 3.60 12.33
CA LEU A 76 18.32 3.72 13.68
C LEU A 76 18.54 5.13 14.26
N ASP A 77 19.72 5.72 14.04
CA ASP A 77 19.99 7.12 14.38
C ASP A 77 19.04 8.08 13.64
N TYR A 78 18.82 7.82 12.34
CA TYR A 78 17.86 8.62 11.55
C TYR A 78 16.44 8.57 12.13
N PHE A 79 15.94 7.38 12.50
CA PHE A 79 14.63 7.24 13.12
C PHE A 79 14.52 8.00 14.45
N GLN A 80 15.55 7.94 15.28
CA GLN A 80 15.60 8.71 16.52
C GLN A 80 15.60 10.21 16.27
N ARG A 81 16.46 10.72 15.38
CA ARG A 81 16.54 12.15 15.04
C ARG A 81 15.24 12.69 14.46
N THR A 82 14.52 11.91 13.67
CA THR A 82 13.20 12.27 13.13
C THR A 82 12.06 12.04 14.11
N ARG A 83 12.37 11.49 15.30
CA ARG A 83 11.39 11.15 16.33
C ARG A 83 10.27 10.26 15.76
N SER A 84 10.62 9.32 14.91
CA SER A 84 9.68 8.34 14.38
C SER A 84 9.22 7.41 15.50
N ASP A 85 7.92 7.18 15.60
CA ASP A 85 7.30 6.27 16.56
C ASP A 85 6.82 4.98 15.88
N ALA A 86 6.95 4.92 14.57
CA ALA A 86 6.65 3.73 13.80
C ALA A 86 7.47 3.67 12.51
N ALA A 87 7.69 2.45 12.00
CA ALA A 87 8.36 2.20 10.74
C ALA A 87 7.56 1.26 9.83
N CYS A 88 7.59 1.53 8.51
CA CYS A 88 7.14 0.63 7.47
C CYS A 88 8.38 0.15 6.70
N LEU A 89 8.79 -1.09 6.93
CA LEU A 89 10.04 -1.67 6.45
C LEU A 89 9.78 -2.62 5.29
N ARG A 90 10.52 -2.51 4.19
CA ARG A 90 10.38 -3.46 3.09
C ARG A 90 10.89 -4.85 3.49
N GLY A 91 10.03 -5.87 3.36
CA GLY A 91 10.36 -7.25 3.73
C GLY A 91 10.35 -8.20 2.54
N GLY A 92 9.29 -8.19 1.72
CA GLY A 92 9.12 -9.24 0.73
C GLY A 92 8.19 -8.90 -0.43
N GLY A 93 7.77 -9.94 -1.12
CA GLY A 93 6.96 -9.89 -2.34
C GLY A 93 7.81 -10.14 -3.58
N CYS A 94 8.04 -9.13 -4.43
CA CYS A 94 8.92 -9.31 -5.60
C CYS A 94 10.34 -9.78 -5.22
N VAL A 95 10.88 -9.24 -4.13
CA VAL A 95 12.21 -9.57 -3.59
C VAL A 95 12.13 -9.66 -2.07
N ALA A 96 12.74 -10.68 -1.48
CA ALA A 96 12.87 -10.82 -0.04
C ALA A 96 14.17 -10.17 0.48
N TYR A 97 14.03 -9.39 1.57
CA TYR A 97 15.13 -8.75 2.28
C TYR A 97 15.46 -9.44 3.61
N TYR A 98 15.13 -10.72 3.70
CA TYR A 98 15.36 -11.62 4.83
C TYR A 98 15.61 -13.05 4.31
N PRO A 99 16.18 -13.95 5.11
CA PRO A 99 16.46 -15.32 4.70
C PRO A 99 15.17 -16.17 4.67
N THR A 100 14.33 -15.91 3.67
CA THR A 100 13.08 -16.64 3.42
C THR A 100 13.33 -18.12 3.14
N GLN A 101 12.38 -18.98 3.54
CA GLN A 101 12.34 -20.41 3.23
C GLN A 101 11.21 -20.75 2.24
N ILE A 102 10.43 -19.78 1.82
CA ILE A 102 9.34 -20.00 0.85
C ILE A 102 9.95 -20.22 -0.54
N PRO A 103 9.68 -21.37 -1.19
CA PRO A 103 10.13 -21.61 -2.57
C PRO A 103 9.66 -20.49 -3.50
N PHE A 104 10.48 -20.11 -4.47
CA PHE A 104 10.21 -19.02 -5.42
C PHE A 104 10.10 -17.61 -4.83
N HIS A 105 10.29 -17.43 -3.52
CA HIS A 105 10.44 -16.10 -2.94
C HIS A 105 11.92 -15.69 -3.00
N HIS A 106 12.31 -15.00 -4.05
CA HIS A 106 13.71 -14.68 -4.35
C HIS A 106 14.28 -13.71 -3.32
N ARG A 107 15.39 -14.08 -2.71
CA ARG A 107 16.16 -13.18 -1.85
C ARG A 107 16.98 -12.23 -2.71
N SER A 108 17.14 -10.99 -2.26
CA SER A 108 18.12 -10.09 -2.86
C SER A 108 19.50 -10.75 -2.93
N ALA A 109 20.12 -10.71 -4.11
CA ALA A 109 21.46 -11.25 -4.33
C ALA A 109 22.53 -10.57 -3.45
N TRP A 110 22.29 -9.35 -2.99
CA TRP A 110 23.19 -8.58 -2.12
C TRP A 110 22.93 -8.80 -0.62
N LEU A 111 21.97 -9.64 -0.26
CA LEU A 111 21.68 -9.95 1.13
C LEU A 111 22.80 -10.75 1.81
N GLY A 112 23.43 -11.69 1.08
CA GLY A 112 24.38 -12.65 1.65
C GLY A 112 23.72 -13.47 2.76
N ASP A 113 24.42 -13.65 3.87
CA ASP A 113 23.94 -14.38 5.05
C ASP A 113 23.18 -13.48 6.06
N ARG A 114 22.96 -12.21 5.72
CA ARG A 114 22.34 -11.23 6.62
C ARG A 114 20.83 -11.36 6.66
N ASP A 115 20.26 -10.93 7.77
CA ASP A 115 18.83 -10.73 7.96
C ASP A 115 18.55 -9.23 8.16
N VAL A 116 18.58 -8.48 7.06
CA VAL A 116 18.40 -7.01 7.09
C VAL A 116 17.04 -6.61 7.67
N LEU A 117 16.00 -7.38 7.36
CA LEU A 117 14.68 -7.13 7.94
C LEU A 117 14.67 -7.40 9.46
N GLY A 118 15.24 -8.53 9.89
CA GLY A 118 15.32 -8.89 11.31
C GLY A 118 16.13 -7.88 12.12
N ASP A 119 17.25 -7.41 11.58
CA ASP A 119 18.09 -6.36 12.19
C ASP A 119 17.30 -5.06 12.38
N LEU A 120 16.59 -4.61 11.34
CA LEU A 120 15.75 -3.40 11.39
C LEU A 120 14.60 -3.56 12.38
N VAL A 121 13.88 -4.68 12.36
CA VAL A 121 12.78 -4.94 13.30
C VAL A 121 13.29 -4.93 14.73
N SER A 122 14.39 -5.63 15.00
CA SER A 122 15.02 -5.66 16.32
C SER A 122 15.48 -4.26 16.78
N GLY A 123 16.07 -3.49 15.87
CA GLY A 123 16.50 -2.12 16.15
C GLY A 123 15.32 -1.19 16.45
N CYS A 124 14.27 -1.21 15.64
CA CYS A 124 13.06 -0.43 15.85
C CYS A 124 12.38 -0.77 17.20
N ARG A 125 12.34 -2.05 17.56
CA ARG A 125 11.80 -2.49 18.87
C ARG A 125 12.59 -1.91 20.05
N LYS A 126 13.93 -1.84 19.96
CA LYS A 126 14.77 -1.19 20.99
C LYS A 126 14.50 0.31 21.11
N LEU A 127 13.96 0.93 20.08
CA LEU A 127 13.53 2.35 20.05
C LEU A 127 12.05 2.52 20.42
N ASP A 128 11.37 1.48 20.90
CA ASP A 128 9.92 1.46 21.22
C ASP A 128 9.03 1.84 20.01
N MET A 129 9.47 1.52 18.80
CA MET A 129 8.73 1.81 17.58
C MET A 129 7.84 0.63 17.21
N SER A 130 6.64 0.94 16.73
CA SER A 130 5.79 -0.03 16.03
C SER A 130 6.32 -0.31 14.62
N VAL A 131 6.14 -1.55 14.13
CA VAL A 131 6.69 -1.98 12.85
C VAL A 131 5.64 -2.62 11.97
N LEU A 132 5.40 -2.03 10.81
CA LEU A 132 4.76 -2.72 9.68
C LEU A 132 5.82 -3.22 8.71
N VAL A 133 5.59 -4.41 8.14
CA VAL A 133 6.43 -4.92 7.06
C VAL A 133 5.70 -4.77 5.74
N ARG A 134 6.35 -4.09 4.80
CA ARG A 134 5.83 -3.91 3.44
C ARG A 134 6.13 -5.12 2.58
N THR A 135 5.09 -5.62 1.89
CA THR A 135 5.21 -6.59 0.80
C THR A 135 4.67 -6.02 -0.50
N ASP A 136 5.29 -6.44 -1.62
CA ASP A 136 4.97 -5.98 -2.98
C ASP A 136 4.62 -7.20 -3.87
N PRO A 137 3.37 -7.65 -3.94
CA PRO A 137 2.98 -8.91 -4.59
C PRO A 137 2.74 -8.80 -6.10
N HIS A 138 3.23 -7.79 -6.78
CA HIS A 138 2.78 -7.43 -8.12
C HIS A 138 3.69 -7.89 -9.27
N ALA A 139 4.84 -8.51 -8.97
CA ALA A 139 5.78 -9.01 -9.97
C ALA A 139 6.60 -10.20 -9.47
N THR A 140 7.12 -10.98 -10.41
CA THR A 140 7.96 -12.15 -10.16
C THR A 140 8.93 -12.41 -11.31
N TYR A 141 9.83 -13.39 -11.17
CA TYR A 141 10.91 -13.70 -12.11
C TYR A 141 10.57 -14.78 -13.14
N ASP A 142 11.46 -14.99 -14.10
CA ASP A 142 11.27 -15.92 -15.23
C ASP A 142 11.12 -17.39 -14.79
N ASP A 143 11.85 -17.83 -13.78
CA ASP A 143 11.76 -19.20 -13.25
C ASP A 143 10.41 -19.46 -12.57
N VAL A 144 9.84 -18.47 -11.90
CA VAL A 144 8.49 -18.55 -11.34
C VAL A 144 7.45 -18.63 -12.45
N GLN A 145 7.59 -17.81 -13.49
CA GLN A 145 6.71 -17.87 -14.66
C GLN A 145 6.79 -19.24 -15.38
N ALA A 146 7.99 -19.82 -15.46
CA ALA A 146 8.17 -21.13 -16.07
C ALA A 146 7.55 -22.25 -15.23
N ALA A 147 7.66 -22.18 -13.90
CA ALA A 147 7.10 -23.18 -12.98
C ALA A 147 5.59 -23.01 -12.75
N HIS A 148 5.11 -21.77 -12.73
CA HIS A 148 3.75 -21.37 -12.38
C HIS A 148 3.20 -20.33 -13.38
N PRO A 149 2.99 -20.73 -14.66
CA PRO A 149 2.47 -19.79 -15.67
C PRO A 149 1.06 -19.28 -15.34
N ASP A 150 0.30 -20.03 -14.56
CA ASP A 150 -1.02 -19.68 -14.05
C ASP A 150 -1.02 -18.58 -12.97
N TRP A 151 0.14 -18.26 -12.38
CA TRP A 151 0.32 -17.14 -11.46
C TRP A 151 0.45 -15.80 -12.18
N ILE A 152 0.74 -15.81 -13.48
CA ILE A 152 1.05 -14.62 -14.25
C ILE A 152 -0.22 -13.95 -14.77
N ALA A 153 -0.25 -12.63 -14.70
CA ALA A 153 -1.33 -11.84 -15.28
C ALA A 153 -1.29 -11.93 -16.81
N VAL A 154 -2.46 -12.13 -17.41
CA VAL A 154 -2.65 -12.30 -18.85
C VAL A 154 -3.49 -11.15 -19.40
N ASP A 155 -3.13 -10.63 -20.56
CA ASP A 155 -3.90 -9.62 -21.27
C ASP A 155 -5.14 -10.18 -21.97
N ALA A 156 -5.94 -9.31 -22.62
CA ALA A 156 -7.16 -9.73 -23.33
C ALA A 156 -6.87 -10.56 -24.61
N GLN A 157 -5.63 -10.58 -25.09
CA GLN A 157 -5.17 -11.35 -26.23
C GLN A 157 -4.62 -12.73 -25.83
N GLY A 158 -4.51 -13.00 -24.53
CA GLY A 158 -3.98 -14.25 -23.99
C GLY A 158 -2.47 -14.24 -23.73
N ASN A 159 -1.81 -13.08 -23.84
CA ASN A 159 -0.37 -12.97 -23.64
C ASN A 159 -0.04 -12.70 -22.17
N PRO A 160 0.96 -13.40 -21.58
CA PRO A 160 1.50 -13.05 -20.27
C PRO A 160 2.08 -11.63 -20.26
N ARG A 161 1.85 -10.91 -19.16
CA ARG A 161 2.26 -9.50 -19.07
C ARG A 161 3.62 -9.33 -18.46
N ARG A 162 4.51 -8.60 -19.15
CA ARG A 162 5.77 -8.11 -18.58
C ARG A 162 5.52 -6.90 -17.67
N HIS A 163 6.37 -6.74 -16.68
CA HIS A 163 6.29 -5.61 -15.76
C HIS A 163 6.69 -4.31 -16.48
N TRP A 164 5.95 -3.23 -16.23
CA TRP A 164 6.08 -1.95 -16.98
C TRP A 164 7.36 -1.17 -16.70
N ALA A 165 8.01 -1.37 -15.54
CA ALA A 165 9.23 -0.66 -15.14
C ALA A 165 10.45 -1.60 -15.04
N SER A 166 10.23 -2.91 -15.00
CA SER A 166 11.28 -3.95 -14.90
C SER A 166 10.92 -5.04 -15.90
N PRO A 167 11.26 -4.87 -17.19
CA PRO A 167 10.83 -5.79 -18.26
C PRO A 167 11.34 -7.23 -18.10
N GLU A 168 12.35 -7.44 -17.26
CA GLU A 168 12.87 -8.75 -16.85
C GLU A 168 11.92 -9.50 -15.92
N MET A 169 10.91 -8.83 -15.37
CA MET A 169 9.93 -9.42 -14.46
C MET A 169 8.57 -9.59 -15.15
N TRP A 170 7.75 -10.47 -14.58
CA TRP A 170 6.38 -10.73 -14.97
C TRP A 170 5.39 -10.14 -13.97
N VAL A 171 4.29 -9.58 -14.46
CA VAL A 171 3.18 -9.14 -13.59
C VAL A 171 2.42 -10.34 -13.08
N THR A 172 2.19 -10.42 -11.78
CA THR A 172 1.42 -11.50 -11.15
C THR A 172 -0.08 -11.24 -11.20
N CYS A 173 -0.89 -12.30 -11.22
CA CYS A 173 -2.33 -12.19 -11.11
C CYS A 173 -2.76 -11.85 -9.69
N ALA A 174 -3.41 -10.70 -9.50
CA ALA A 174 -3.86 -10.24 -8.19
C ALA A 174 -4.98 -11.10 -7.57
N LEU A 175 -5.77 -11.79 -8.40
CA LEU A 175 -6.98 -12.51 -7.97
C LEU A 175 -6.85 -14.03 -8.06
N GLY A 176 -5.65 -14.52 -8.36
CA GLY A 176 -5.32 -15.94 -8.52
C GLY A 176 -4.46 -16.51 -7.38
N PRO A 177 -3.94 -17.72 -7.55
CA PRO A 177 -3.18 -18.47 -6.52
C PRO A 177 -1.94 -17.74 -6.02
N TYR A 178 -1.27 -16.94 -6.86
CA TYR A 178 -0.10 -16.16 -6.40
C TYR A 178 -0.40 -15.36 -5.14
N ASN A 179 -1.52 -14.62 -5.09
CA ASN A 179 -1.87 -13.84 -3.91
C ASN A 179 -2.57 -14.68 -2.85
N PHE A 180 -3.47 -15.58 -3.23
CA PHE A 180 -4.26 -16.35 -2.28
C PHE A 180 -3.46 -17.44 -1.55
N GLU A 181 -2.41 -17.96 -2.16
CA GLU A 181 -1.61 -19.06 -1.60
C GLU A 181 -0.18 -18.61 -1.29
N PHE A 182 0.60 -18.27 -2.33
CA PHE A 182 2.02 -17.95 -2.17
C PHE A 182 2.24 -16.71 -1.29
N MET A 183 1.58 -15.59 -1.57
CA MET A 183 1.73 -14.38 -0.75
C MET A 183 1.15 -14.52 0.66
N THR A 184 0.15 -15.39 0.85
CA THR A 184 -0.32 -15.75 2.19
C THR A 184 0.78 -16.43 2.97
N ALA A 185 1.46 -17.42 2.39
CA ALA A 185 2.59 -18.10 3.01
C ALA A 185 3.76 -17.15 3.31
N VAL A 186 4.06 -16.22 2.41
CA VAL A 186 5.10 -15.18 2.64
C VAL A 186 4.73 -14.29 3.84
N ASN A 187 3.48 -13.83 3.92
CA ASN A 187 3.02 -13.02 5.04
C ASN A 187 3.06 -13.79 6.37
N GLU A 188 2.65 -15.06 6.37
CA GLU A 188 2.73 -15.94 7.54
C GLU A 188 4.19 -16.19 7.97
N GLU A 189 5.13 -16.37 7.04
CA GLU A 189 6.55 -16.51 7.36
C GLU A 189 7.10 -15.25 8.02
N ILE A 190 6.84 -14.08 7.46
CA ILE A 190 7.26 -12.79 8.04
C ILE A 190 6.70 -12.63 9.46
N MET A 191 5.41 -12.89 9.63
CA MET A 191 4.76 -12.79 10.94
C MET A 191 5.33 -13.78 11.96
N SER A 192 5.57 -15.03 11.55
CA SER A 192 6.10 -16.08 12.41
C SER A 192 7.53 -15.77 12.87
N ARG A 193 8.36 -15.21 12.00
CA ARG A 193 9.75 -14.87 12.30
C ARG A 193 9.89 -13.61 13.16
N TYR A 194 9.14 -12.55 12.84
CA TYR A 194 9.41 -11.22 13.39
C TYR A 194 8.29 -10.69 14.30
N ARG A 195 7.11 -11.33 14.30
CA ARG A 195 5.94 -10.93 15.11
C ARG A 195 5.68 -9.42 15.07
N VAL A 196 5.71 -8.85 13.86
CA VAL A 196 5.51 -7.42 13.63
C VAL A 196 4.07 -6.98 13.89
N ASP A 197 3.85 -5.67 13.97
CA ASP A 197 2.54 -5.09 14.30
C ASP A 197 1.56 -5.14 13.12
N GLY A 198 2.07 -5.41 11.92
CA GLY A 198 1.23 -5.68 10.75
C GLY A 198 2.01 -5.80 9.45
N ILE A 199 1.25 -6.11 8.39
CA ILE A 199 1.76 -6.20 7.02
C ILE A 199 1.12 -5.07 6.20
N PHE A 200 1.94 -4.21 5.63
CA PHE A 200 1.52 -3.22 4.64
C PHE A 200 1.69 -3.81 3.25
N ILE A 201 0.60 -3.91 2.48
CA ILE A 201 0.65 -4.54 1.16
C ILE A 201 0.49 -3.52 0.06
N ASN A 202 1.53 -3.37 -0.75
CA ASN A 202 1.56 -2.42 -1.86
C ASN A 202 1.14 -3.09 -3.18
N ARG A 203 0.40 -2.37 -4.04
CA ARG A 203 0.00 -2.83 -5.39
C ARG A 203 -0.69 -4.21 -5.40
N TRP A 204 -1.45 -4.50 -4.40
CA TRP A 204 -2.11 -5.79 -4.19
C TRP A 204 -3.34 -6.01 -5.08
N ASP A 205 -3.91 -4.93 -5.59
CA ASP A 205 -5.13 -4.93 -6.40
C ASP A 205 -4.86 -5.19 -7.90
N GLY A 206 -3.60 -5.37 -8.29
CA GLY A 206 -3.19 -5.65 -9.65
C GLY A 206 -3.24 -4.46 -10.59
N SER A 207 -2.89 -4.70 -11.85
CA SER A 207 -2.77 -3.69 -12.91
C SER A 207 -3.87 -3.83 -13.95
N GLY A 208 -5.13 -3.70 -13.56
CA GLY A 208 -6.29 -3.84 -14.42
C GLY A 208 -6.79 -5.29 -14.58
N PRO A 209 -7.72 -5.57 -15.53
CA PRO A 209 -8.27 -6.90 -15.74
C PRO A 209 -7.21 -7.93 -16.11
N CYS A 210 -7.32 -9.14 -15.54
CA CYS A 210 -6.49 -10.28 -15.87
C CYS A 210 -7.34 -11.36 -16.54
N PHE A 211 -6.89 -11.91 -17.66
CA PHE A 211 -7.57 -12.94 -18.45
C PHE A 211 -6.92 -14.32 -18.29
N CYS A 212 -6.19 -14.57 -17.19
CA CYS A 212 -5.70 -15.90 -16.87
C CYS A 212 -6.86 -16.87 -16.60
N VAL A 213 -6.57 -18.16 -16.63
CA VAL A 213 -7.56 -19.23 -16.44
C VAL A 213 -8.34 -19.04 -15.14
N HIS A 214 -7.67 -18.75 -14.03
CA HIS A 214 -8.32 -18.54 -12.73
C HIS A 214 -9.29 -17.37 -12.72
N CYS A 215 -8.94 -16.23 -13.34
CA CYS A 215 -9.85 -15.08 -13.42
C CYS A 215 -11.08 -15.39 -14.26
N GLN A 216 -10.90 -16.07 -15.40
CA GLN A 216 -12.01 -16.44 -16.28
C GLN A 216 -12.97 -17.44 -15.59
N GLU A 217 -12.42 -18.52 -15.03
CA GLU A 217 -13.22 -19.57 -14.37
C GLU A 217 -13.94 -19.04 -13.12
N ASN A 218 -13.22 -18.32 -12.23
CA ASN A 218 -13.79 -17.80 -11.00
C ASN A 218 -14.86 -16.74 -11.27
N PHE A 219 -14.66 -15.89 -12.28
CA PHE A 219 -15.66 -14.89 -12.66
C PHE A 219 -16.92 -15.57 -13.24
N LYS A 220 -16.73 -16.51 -14.15
CA LYS A 220 -17.84 -17.25 -14.76
C LYS A 220 -18.64 -18.06 -13.72
N ALA A 221 -17.96 -18.73 -12.81
CA ALA A 221 -18.60 -19.48 -11.72
C ALA A 221 -19.40 -18.56 -10.79
N ALA A 222 -18.90 -17.37 -10.50
CA ALA A 222 -19.56 -16.43 -9.59
C ALA A 222 -20.71 -15.65 -10.22
N THR A 223 -20.71 -15.44 -11.54
CA THR A 223 -21.63 -14.48 -12.18
C THR A 223 -22.43 -15.09 -13.34
N GLY A 224 -22.01 -16.23 -13.88
CA GLY A 224 -22.56 -16.82 -15.09
C GLY A 224 -22.10 -16.17 -16.39
N PHE A 225 -21.41 -15.03 -16.33
CA PHE A 225 -20.89 -14.30 -17.50
C PHE A 225 -19.48 -14.74 -17.87
N ASP A 226 -19.12 -14.59 -19.14
CA ASP A 226 -17.73 -14.60 -19.56
C ASP A 226 -17.06 -13.26 -19.20
N LEU A 227 -15.73 -13.30 -18.95
CA LEU A 227 -14.98 -12.12 -18.52
C LEU A 227 -15.01 -11.03 -19.63
N PRO A 228 -15.56 -9.83 -19.34
CA PRO A 228 -15.75 -8.81 -20.37
C PRO A 228 -14.42 -8.22 -20.80
N ARG A 229 -14.20 -8.13 -22.12
CA ARG A 229 -13.03 -7.43 -22.68
C ARG A 229 -13.31 -5.93 -22.69
N PRO A 230 -12.38 -5.08 -22.20
CA PRO A 230 -12.61 -3.62 -22.10
C PRO A 230 -12.93 -2.96 -23.44
N ALA A 231 -12.34 -3.45 -24.55
CA ALA A 231 -12.54 -2.90 -25.87
C ALA A 231 -13.94 -3.18 -26.44
N ASP A 232 -14.57 -4.28 -26.00
CA ASP A 232 -15.80 -4.81 -26.60
C ASP A 232 -17.04 -4.54 -25.74
N SER A 233 -16.85 -4.00 -24.50
CA SER A 233 -17.96 -3.83 -23.55
C SER A 233 -18.31 -2.36 -23.34
N SER A 234 -19.62 -2.04 -23.47
CA SER A 234 -20.14 -0.72 -23.11
C SER A 234 -20.19 -0.54 -21.59
N PRO A 235 -20.23 0.71 -21.09
CA PRO A 235 -20.45 0.96 -19.65
C PRO A 235 -21.76 0.36 -19.10
N GLN A 236 -22.73 0.09 -19.97
CA GLN A 236 -24.05 -0.48 -19.66
C GLN A 236 -24.06 -2.02 -19.69
N ASP A 237 -22.99 -2.65 -20.17
CA ASP A 237 -22.87 -4.09 -20.26
C ASP A 237 -23.04 -4.74 -18.87
N PRO A 238 -24.00 -5.66 -18.69
CA PRO A 238 -24.21 -6.36 -17.42
C PRO A 238 -22.97 -7.12 -16.95
N ALA A 239 -22.22 -7.74 -17.86
CA ALA A 239 -20.98 -8.45 -17.51
C ALA A 239 -19.91 -7.51 -16.96
N ARG A 240 -19.81 -6.27 -17.51
CA ARG A 240 -18.88 -5.25 -17.00
C ARG A 240 -19.24 -4.79 -15.59
N ARG A 241 -20.51 -4.58 -15.30
CA ARG A 241 -20.97 -4.25 -13.95
C ARG A 241 -20.72 -5.40 -12.98
N ALA A 242 -21.03 -6.63 -13.40
CA ALA A 242 -20.76 -7.83 -12.60
C ALA A 242 -19.25 -7.98 -12.32
N TYR A 243 -18.37 -7.70 -13.30
CA TYR A 243 -16.93 -7.73 -13.11
C TYR A 243 -16.43 -6.75 -12.05
N ILE A 244 -16.93 -5.52 -12.04
CA ILE A 244 -16.53 -4.51 -11.05
C ILE A 244 -16.86 -5.00 -9.63
N LEU A 245 -18.10 -5.50 -9.43
CA LEU A 245 -18.55 -5.99 -8.13
C LEU A 245 -17.81 -7.26 -7.71
N TRP A 246 -17.63 -8.20 -8.62
CA TRP A 246 -16.90 -9.44 -8.36
C TRP A 246 -15.43 -9.17 -8.01
N ARG A 247 -14.74 -8.32 -8.79
CA ARG A 247 -13.35 -7.95 -8.54
C ARG A 247 -13.19 -7.31 -7.16
N GLN A 248 -14.08 -6.39 -6.82
CA GLN A 248 -14.09 -5.75 -5.51
C GLN A 248 -14.28 -6.77 -4.38
N GLN A 249 -15.28 -7.64 -4.49
CA GLN A 249 -15.54 -8.68 -3.50
C GLN A 249 -14.32 -9.61 -3.36
N ARG A 250 -13.76 -10.05 -4.48
CA ARG A 250 -12.57 -10.92 -4.50
C ARG A 250 -11.36 -10.29 -3.82
N LEU A 251 -11.17 -8.98 -3.96
CA LEU A 251 -10.11 -8.25 -3.26
C LEU A 251 -10.41 -8.16 -1.74
N PHE A 252 -11.66 -7.96 -1.34
CA PHE A 252 -12.02 -7.99 0.07
C PHE A 252 -11.88 -9.39 0.69
N ASP A 253 -12.16 -10.45 -0.06
CA ASP A 253 -11.92 -11.83 0.36
C ASP A 253 -10.43 -12.09 0.58
N LEU A 254 -9.58 -11.63 -0.34
CA LEU A 254 -8.13 -11.71 -0.23
C LEU A 254 -7.60 -10.94 1.00
N TRP A 255 -8.08 -9.72 1.22
CA TRP A 255 -7.72 -8.96 2.41
C TRP A 255 -8.15 -9.68 3.69
N GLY A 256 -9.38 -10.21 3.73
CA GLY A 256 -9.86 -10.99 4.87
C GLY A 256 -9.01 -12.24 5.14
N LEU A 257 -8.58 -12.93 4.09
CA LEU A 257 -7.70 -14.09 4.17
C LEU A 257 -6.35 -13.70 4.81
N TRP A 258 -5.71 -12.65 4.30
CA TRP A 258 -4.43 -12.19 4.81
C TRP A 258 -4.53 -11.65 6.25
N ASP A 259 -5.57 -10.88 6.56
CA ASP A 259 -5.78 -10.36 7.93
C ASP A 259 -6.00 -11.51 8.92
N ALA A 260 -6.77 -12.52 8.55
CA ALA A 260 -6.96 -13.71 9.37
C ALA A 260 -5.66 -14.49 9.59
N ALA A 261 -4.84 -14.65 8.54
CA ALA A 261 -3.55 -15.32 8.61
C ALA A 261 -2.58 -14.61 9.56
N VAL A 262 -2.43 -13.28 9.45
CA VAL A 262 -1.52 -12.53 10.33
C VAL A 262 -2.02 -12.49 11.77
N ARG A 263 -3.33 -12.35 11.99
CA ARG A 263 -3.93 -12.32 13.34
C ARG A 263 -3.90 -13.66 14.06
N LYS A 264 -3.88 -14.75 13.33
CA LYS A 264 -3.67 -16.09 13.91
C LYS A 264 -2.33 -16.20 14.63
N ILE A 265 -1.30 -15.49 14.15
CA ILE A 265 0.06 -15.50 14.70
C ILE A 265 0.21 -14.43 15.79
N ASN A 266 -0.30 -13.23 15.53
CA ASN A 266 -0.35 -12.14 16.50
C ASN A 266 -1.72 -11.43 16.41
N PRO A 267 -2.61 -11.63 17.40
CA PRO A 267 -3.99 -11.09 17.37
C PRO A 267 -4.09 -9.58 17.26
N ASP A 268 -3.05 -8.84 17.68
CA ASP A 268 -2.97 -7.39 17.59
C ASP A 268 -2.45 -6.88 16.23
N SER A 269 -1.94 -7.78 15.38
CA SER A 269 -1.49 -7.42 14.04
C SER A 269 -2.63 -7.19 13.08
N ARG A 270 -2.39 -6.33 12.06
CA ARG A 270 -3.36 -6.04 10.99
C ARG A 270 -2.69 -6.05 9.63
N VAL A 271 -3.49 -6.35 8.61
CA VAL A 271 -3.12 -6.06 7.23
C VAL A 271 -3.59 -4.67 6.86
N VAL A 272 -2.66 -3.84 6.38
CA VAL A 272 -2.91 -2.48 5.92
C VAL A 272 -2.66 -2.43 4.41
N PRO A 273 -3.71 -2.54 3.58
CA PRO A 273 -3.53 -2.47 2.13
C PRO A 273 -3.29 -1.03 1.68
N ASN A 274 -2.38 -0.85 0.73
CA ASN A 274 -2.25 0.41 0.03
C ASN A 274 -3.47 0.61 -0.88
N THR A 275 -4.27 1.62 -0.60
CA THR A 275 -5.49 1.93 -1.37
C THR A 275 -5.23 2.84 -2.57
N GLY A 276 -3.98 3.14 -2.88
CA GLY A 276 -3.56 3.92 -4.03
C GLY A 276 -3.94 5.39 -3.93
N GLY A 277 -5.11 5.75 -4.29
CA GLY A 277 -5.57 7.14 -4.35
C GLY A 277 -6.81 7.45 -3.54
N CYS A 278 -7.13 6.68 -2.52
CA CYS A 278 -8.35 6.84 -1.71
C CYS A 278 -9.62 6.98 -2.56
N ALA A 279 -10.08 8.21 -2.77
CA ALA A 279 -11.29 8.49 -3.56
C ALA A 279 -11.21 8.03 -5.03
N LEU A 280 -10.03 7.73 -5.55
CA LEU A 280 -9.85 7.18 -6.90
C LEU A 280 -9.68 5.66 -6.89
N SER A 281 -9.69 5.02 -5.72
CA SER A 281 -9.75 3.57 -5.62
C SER A 281 -11.07 3.06 -6.20
N SER A 282 -11.01 1.93 -6.91
CA SER A 282 -12.22 1.23 -7.37
C SER A 282 -12.90 0.43 -6.24
N LEU A 283 -12.37 0.49 -5.03
CA LEU A 283 -12.91 -0.22 -3.87
C LEU A 283 -13.92 0.65 -3.11
N ASP A 284 -14.91 0.00 -2.52
CA ASP A 284 -15.90 0.67 -1.68
C ASP A 284 -15.24 1.21 -0.40
N MET A 285 -15.19 2.54 -0.28
CA MET A 285 -14.53 3.23 0.82
C MET A 285 -15.23 3.00 2.17
N LYS A 286 -16.53 2.72 2.17
CA LYS A 286 -17.25 2.37 3.40
C LYS A 286 -16.75 1.03 3.94
N ILE A 287 -16.67 0.02 3.08
CA ILE A 287 -16.16 -1.31 3.46
C ILE A 287 -14.69 -1.22 3.89
N ILE A 288 -13.89 -0.41 3.19
CA ILE A 288 -12.51 -0.16 3.61
C ILE A 288 -12.47 0.43 5.02
N GLY A 289 -13.26 1.49 5.29
CA GLY A 289 -13.31 2.14 6.59
C GLY A 289 -13.76 1.22 7.74
N GLU A 290 -14.64 0.25 7.45
CA GLU A 290 -15.09 -0.75 8.43
C GLU A 290 -14.02 -1.83 8.74
N ARG A 291 -13.09 -2.08 7.82
CA ARG A 291 -12.08 -3.15 7.93
C ARG A 291 -10.72 -2.69 8.34
N THR A 292 -10.32 -1.47 7.94
CA THR A 292 -8.95 -1.03 8.14
C THR A 292 -8.72 -0.38 9.50
N ALA A 293 -7.61 -0.71 10.12
CA ALA A 293 -7.15 -0.01 11.31
C ALA A 293 -6.53 1.36 10.96
N MET A 294 -5.97 1.48 9.75
CA MET A 294 -5.34 2.68 9.24
C MET A 294 -5.52 2.75 7.74
N LEU A 295 -5.95 3.89 7.23
CA LEU A 295 -6.03 4.13 5.80
C LEU A 295 -4.68 4.61 5.26
N ALA A 296 -4.07 3.82 4.39
CA ALA A 296 -2.83 4.16 3.71
C ALA A 296 -3.11 4.59 2.28
N ALA A 297 -2.90 5.87 1.99
CA ALA A 297 -3.02 6.43 0.65
C ALA A 297 -1.64 6.82 0.11
N ASP A 298 -1.24 6.15 -0.97
CA ASP A 298 0.04 6.37 -1.64
C ASP A 298 -0.13 7.29 -2.86
N ARG A 299 -0.50 8.54 -2.61
CA ARG A 299 -0.53 9.53 -3.67
C ARG A 299 0.27 10.76 -3.29
N GLN A 300 1.40 10.92 -3.93
CA GLN A 300 2.24 12.09 -3.82
C GLN A 300 1.91 13.09 -4.93
N ALA A 301 1.88 14.38 -4.60
CA ALA A 301 1.75 15.44 -5.58
C ALA A 301 3.00 15.48 -6.47
N ARG A 302 2.87 15.10 -7.73
CA ARG A 302 4.01 15.01 -8.66
C ARG A 302 4.68 16.33 -8.98
N HIS A 303 4.04 17.49 -8.78
CA HIS A 303 4.55 18.78 -9.31
C HIS A 303 4.31 19.99 -8.41
N GLY A 304 4.09 19.83 -7.11
CA GLY A 304 3.92 20.96 -6.19
C GLY A 304 2.70 21.86 -6.46
N LEU A 305 1.93 21.55 -7.53
CA LEU A 305 0.75 22.31 -7.95
C LEU A 305 -0.57 21.65 -7.55
N THR A 306 -0.51 20.47 -6.95
CA THR A 306 -1.73 19.77 -6.50
C THR A 306 -2.18 20.38 -5.18
N PRO A 307 -3.42 20.88 -5.09
CA PRO A 307 -3.92 21.42 -3.83
C PRO A 307 -3.81 20.40 -2.70
N PRO A 308 -3.58 20.82 -1.45
CA PRO A 308 -3.42 19.90 -0.31
C PRO A 308 -4.56 18.89 -0.15
N TRP A 309 -5.77 19.25 -0.51
CA TRP A 309 -6.94 18.35 -0.46
C TRP A 309 -7.00 17.31 -1.59
N ALA A 310 -6.24 17.49 -2.66
CA ALA A 310 -6.15 16.53 -3.76
C ALA A 310 -4.98 15.55 -3.58
N CYS A 311 -4.11 15.79 -2.62
CA CYS A 311 -3.10 14.83 -2.21
C CYS A 311 -3.78 13.79 -1.35
N GLY A 312 -3.85 12.54 -1.80
CA GLY A 312 -4.24 11.45 -0.92
C GLY A 312 -3.29 11.42 0.26
N LYS A 313 -3.72 11.94 1.39
CA LYS A 313 -2.99 11.88 2.66
C LYS A 313 -3.58 10.73 3.46
N ASN A 314 -2.73 10.08 4.24
CA ASN A 314 -3.21 9.11 5.19
C ASN A 314 -4.19 9.80 6.12
N ALA A 315 -5.41 9.31 6.15
CA ALA A 315 -6.44 9.71 7.09
C ALA A 315 -6.49 8.65 8.20
N LYS A 316 -6.48 9.11 9.42
CA LYS A 316 -6.74 8.26 10.59
C LYS A 316 -8.24 8.15 10.81
#